data_36206df8bb778c42072fe96c76aecf46
#
_entry.id   36206df8bb778c42072fe96c76aecf46
#
_cell.length_a   1.000
_cell.length_b   1.000
_cell.length_c   1.000
_cell.angle_alpha   90.00
_cell.angle_beta   90.00
_cell.angle_gamma   90.00
#
_symmetry.space_group_name_H-M   'P 1'
#
loop_
_entity.id
_entity.type
_entity.pdbx_description
1 polymer ?
#
loop_
_entity_poly.entity_id
_entity_poly.type
_entity_poly.pdbx_seq_one_letter_code
_entity_poly.pdbx_strand_id
1 'polypeptide(L)'
;MLEHKVSLNKLEMQNKLVKVVQESPNMNTDSGWISLLIDLPPSVIKFAANAALNTLPTPDNLRRWKIERKMPNQKKVISDICLLCDEGPCTLGNVLSYCKFILENEVFNRPKSRHDTVLSTLIKYTFHNLDNVEYYCDLYGHENYFVHLPFSSSNLRPDLVIIKEKNVLICELSCPMEHYIGVRHSENTSKYQPLIIELISQGFNPSIFAFEVGARGVVSKGTFDLLAELGVKSAQSKQIADELTKAALLCSYKIYLNRDNKVWRILE
;
A
#
# COMPACT_ATOMS: atom_id res chain seq x y z
N MET A 1 4.61 2.38 -30.89
CA MET A 1 4.71 1.97 -29.46
C MET A 1 6.14 1.99 -28.92
N LEU A 2 7.16 1.53 -29.65
CA LEU A 2 8.57 1.53 -29.19
C LEU A 2 9.16 2.94 -29.03
N GLU A 3 8.86 3.87 -29.92
CA GLU A 3 9.36 5.25 -29.86
C GLU A 3 8.86 6.03 -28.64
N HIS A 4 7.61 5.82 -28.23
CA HIS A 4 7.07 6.43 -27.00
C HIS A 4 7.71 5.86 -25.72
N LYS A 5 8.06 4.57 -25.69
CA LYS A 5 8.79 3.97 -24.55
C LYS A 5 10.19 4.58 -24.41
N VAL A 6 10.90 4.79 -25.50
CA VAL A 6 12.24 5.42 -25.50
C VAL A 6 12.15 6.89 -25.05
N SER A 7 11.09 7.61 -25.39
CA SER A 7 10.88 9.00 -24.98
C SER A 7 10.60 9.12 -23.47
N LEU A 8 9.75 8.26 -22.89
CA LEU A 8 9.47 8.22 -21.45
C LEU A 8 10.72 7.87 -20.64
N ASN A 9 11.59 6.98 -21.14
CA ASN A 9 12.84 6.59 -20.45
C ASN A 9 13.83 7.75 -20.29
N LYS A 10 13.71 8.82 -21.05
CA LYS A 10 14.53 10.04 -20.93
C LYS A 10 14.01 11.01 -19.84
N LEU A 11 12.80 10.80 -19.33
CA LEU A 11 12.18 11.67 -18.34
C LEU A 11 12.41 11.11 -16.92
N GLU A 12 13.51 11.52 -16.28
CA GLU A 12 13.94 10.99 -14.97
C GLU A 12 12.85 10.99 -13.89
N MET A 13 12.00 12.00 -13.84
CA MET A 13 10.97 12.13 -12.81
C MET A 13 9.68 11.40 -13.15
N GLN A 14 9.27 11.43 -14.41
CA GLN A 14 8.03 10.81 -14.89
C GLN A 14 8.14 9.30 -15.07
N ASN A 15 9.35 8.81 -15.26
CA ASN A 15 9.60 7.39 -15.51
C ASN A 15 9.85 6.56 -14.24
N LYS A 16 9.93 7.19 -13.07
CA LYS A 16 10.29 6.49 -11.81
C LYS A 16 9.42 5.28 -11.51
N LEU A 17 8.10 5.40 -11.66
CA LEU A 17 7.20 4.25 -11.42
C LEU A 17 7.42 3.15 -12.46
N VAL A 18 7.49 3.50 -13.73
CA VAL A 18 7.68 2.54 -14.83
C VAL A 18 8.99 1.77 -14.65
N LYS A 19 10.08 2.45 -14.31
CA LYS A 19 11.37 1.80 -14.02
C LYS A 19 11.27 0.83 -12.85
N VAL A 20 10.68 1.27 -11.73
CA VAL A 20 10.51 0.42 -10.55
C VAL A 20 9.71 -0.84 -10.89
N VAL A 21 8.62 -0.72 -11.64
CA VAL A 21 7.80 -1.87 -12.04
C VAL A 21 8.54 -2.81 -12.99
N GLN A 22 9.38 -2.28 -13.89
CA GLN A 22 10.12 -3.09 -14.87
C GLN A 22 11.41 -3.73 -14.33
N GLU A 23 12.08 -3.06 -13.38
CA GLU A 23 13.41 -3.44 -12.90
C GLU A 23 13.37 -4.19 -11.56
N SER A 24 12.27 -4.09 -10.80
CA SER A 24 12.17 -4.74 -9.50
C SER A 24 11.70 -6.19 -9.61
N PRO A 25 12.45 -7.16 -9.05
CA PRO A 25 12.05 -8.57 -9.03
C PRO A 25 10.78 -8.83 -8.20
N ASN A 26 10.42 -7.89 -7.32
CA ASN A 26 9.26 -7.99 -6.43
C ASN A 26 7.98 -7.43 -7.05
N MET A 27 8.02 -6.95 -8.30
CA MET A 27 6.86 -6.41 -8.98
C MET A 27 6.27 -7.42 -9.97
N ASN A 28 4.95 -7.42 -10.05
CA ASN A 28 4.25 -8.15 -11.10
C ASN A 28 4.01 -7.22 -12.29
N THR A 29 4.65 -7.50 -13.40
CA THR A 29 4.49 -6.74 -14.66
C THR A 29 3.17 -7.00 -15.36
N ASP A 30 2.49 -8.11 -15.02
CA ASP A 30 1.22 -8.53 -15.63
C ASP A 30 0.00 -7.94 -14.91
N SER A 31 0.21 -7.16 -13.84
CA SER A 31 -0.88 -6.43 -13.21
C SER A 31 -1.48 -5.48 -14.25
N GLY A 32 -2.69 -5.78 -14.71
CA GLY A 32 -3.44 -4.99 -15.69
C GLY A 32 -3.88 -3.62 -15.16
N TRP A 33 -2.99 -2.94 -14.42
CA TRP A 33 -3.20 -1.68 -13.74
C TRP A 33 -3.90 -0.63 -14.61
N ILE A 34 -3.58 -0.57 -15.92
CA ILE A 34 -4.21 0.38 -16.86
C ILE A 34 -5.65 -0.03 -17.20
N SER A 35 -5.94 -1.33 -17.35
CA SER A 35 -7.30 -1.82 -17.68
C SER A 35 -8.30 -1.57 -16.55
N LEU A 36 -7.82 -1.52 -15.31
CA LEU A 36 -8.63 -1.27 -14.11
C LEU A 36 -9.09 0.17 -13.96
N LEU A 37 -8.38 1.10 -14.59
CA LEU A 37 -8.75 2.52 -14.51
C LEU A 37 -10.13 2.79 -15.06
N ILE A 38 -10.66 1.93 -15.95
CA ILE A 38 -11.98 2.12 -16.59
C ILE A 38 -13.12 2.04 -15.56
N ASP A 39 -12.95 1.24 -14.49
CA ASP A 39 -13.98 1.02 -13.47
C ASP A 39 -13.91 2.03 -12.30
N LEU A 40 -12.98 2.98 -12.36
CA LEU A 40 -12.80 3.98 -11.32
C LEU A 40 -13.45 5.31 -11.70
N PRO A 41 -13.89 6.13 -10.72
CA PRO A 41 -14.36 7.47 -10.99
C PRO A 41 -13.33 8.30 -11.79
N PRO A 42 -13.75 9.15 -12.75
CA PRO A 42 -12.84 9.92 -13.60
C PRO A 42 -11.81 10.75 -12.81
N SER A 43 -12.19 11.25 -11.63
CA SER A 43 -11.27 11.98 -10.73
C SER A 43 -10.16 11.10 -10.18
N VAL A 44 -10.45 9.84 -9.85
CA VAL A 44 -9.48 8.86 -9.38
C VAL A 44 -8.57 8.42 -10.53
N ILE A 45 -9.12 8.22 -11.73
CA ILE A 45 -8.33 7.92 -12.93
C ILE A 45 -7.32 9.05 -13.20
N LYS A 46 -7.78 10.30 -13.17
CA LYS A 46 -6.94 11.48 -13.35
C LYS A 46 -5.85 11.55 -12.27
N PHE A 47 -6.21 11.28 -11.01
CA PHE A 47 -5.24 11.21 -9.92
C PHE A 47 -4.21 10.11 -10.17
N ALA A 48 -4.63 8.88 -10.47
CA ALA A 48 -3.75 7.73 -10.68
C ALA A 48 -2.75 7.97 -11.82
N ALA A 49 -3.22 8.48 -12.97
CA ALA A 49 -2.36 8.81 -14.11
C ALA A 49 -1.32 9.89 -13.75
N ASN A 50 -1.74 10.97 -13.09
CA ASN A 50 -0.82 12.04 -12.68
C ASN A 50 0.12 11.59 -11.55
N ALA A 51 -0.32 10.72 -10.64
CA ALA A 51 0.51 10.13 -9.60
C ALA A 51 1.60 9.21 -10.20
N ALA A 52 1.23 8.39 -11.19
CA ALA A 52 2.17 7.53 -11.92
C ALA A 52 3.27 8.35 -12.61
N LEU A 53 2.88 9.44 -13.26
CA LEU A 53 3.80 10.34 -13.98
C LEU A 53 4.46 11.41 -13.09
N ASN A 54 4.17 11.41 -11.78
CA ASN A 54 4.65 12.45 -10.84
C ASN A 54 4.32 13.88 -11.30
N THR A 55 3.13 14.09 -11.86
CA THR A 55 2.66 15.39 -12.35
C THR A 55 1.53 16.00 -11.51
N LEU A 56 1.27 15.43 -10.33
CA LEU A 56 0.35 16.05 -9.37
C LEU A 56 0.93 17.36 -8.83
N PRO A 57 0.12 18.41 -8.60
CA PRO A 57 0.55 19.68 -8.03
C PRO A 57 0.85 19.55 -6.52
N THR A 58 1.87 18.78 -6.20
CA THR A 58 2.47 18.76 -4.86
C THR A 58 3.32 20.01 -4.65
N PRO A 59 3.59 20.45 -3.41
CA PRO A 59 4.45 21.59 -3.15
C PRO A 59 5.80 21.54 -3.88
N ASP A 60 6.46 20.36 -3.87
CA ASP A 60 7.72 20.17 -4.60
C ASP A 60 7.57 20.33 -6.12
N ASN A 61 6.50 19.81 -6.72
CA ASN A 61 6.23 19.99 -8.15
C ASN A 61 5.90 21.46 -8.48
N LEU A 62 5.09 22.11 -7.65
CA LEU A 62 4.76 23.53 -7.84
C LEU A 62 6.02 24.40 -7.77
N ARG A 63 6.95 24.15 -6.83
CA ARG A 63 8.24 24.83 -6.75
C ARG A 63 9.06 24.60 -8.03
N ARG A 64 9.15 23.36 -8.51
CA ARG A 64 9.88 23.04 -9.76
C ARG A 64 9.28 23.72 -10.98
N TRP A 65 7.97 23.87 -11.02
CA TRP A 65 7.27 24.59 -12.11
C TRP A 65 7.24 26.09 -11.92
N LYS A 66 7.85 26.61 -10.82
CA LYS A 66 7.85 28.05 -10.46
C LYS A 66 6.44 28.61 -10.29
N ILE A 67 5.51 27.81 -9.78
CA ILE A 67 4.13 28.20 -9.52
C ILE A 67 3.98 28.58 -8.04
N GLU A 68 3.49 29.79 -7.81
CA GLU A 68 3.17 30.27 -6.46
C GLU A 68 1.99 29.50 -5.87
N ARG A 69 2.07 29.22 -4.57
CA ARG A 69 0.97 28.64 -3.79
C ARG A 69 0.53 29.61 -2.69
N LYS A 70 -0.76 29.57 -2.37
CA LYS A 70 -1.31 30.34 -1.26
C LYS A 70 -0.97 29.66 0.06
N MET A 71 -0.33 30.40 0.95
CA MET A 71 -0.01 29.95 2.32
C MET A 71 -1.13 30.35 3.31
N PRO A 72 -1.17 29.77 4.53
CA PRO A 72 -2.19 30.10 5.54
C PRO A 72 -2.28 31.59 5.89
N ASN A 73 -1.16 32.32 5.79
CA ASN A 73 -1.11 33.78 6.00
C ASN A 73 -1.57 34.61 4.79
N GLN A 74 -2.21 33.98 3.80
CA GLN A 74 -2.70 34.52 2.52
C GLN A 74 -1.60 35.02 1.56
N LYS A 75 -0.33 34.97 1.91
CA LYS A 75 0.75 35.27 0.98
C LYS A 75 0.89 34.19 -0.07
N LYS A 76 1.22 34.58 -1.28
CA LYS A 76 1.58 33.66 -2.37
C LYS A 76 3.10 33.53 -2.40
N VAL A 77 3.59 32.30 -2.36
CA VAL A 77 5.04 32.01 -2.36
C VAL A 77 5.36 30.78 -3.19
N ILE A 78 6.58 30.73 -3.71
CA ILE A 78 7.16 29.51 -4.28
C ILE A 78 7.80 28.73 -3.13
N SER A 79 7.17 27.64 -2.69
CA SER A 79 7.63 26.85 -1.56
C SER A 79 7.31 25.38 -1.74
N ASP A 80 8.20 24.51 -1.26
CA ASP A 80 8.01 23.06 -1.21
C ASP A 80 7.72 22.55 0.21
N ILE A 81 7.47 23.45 1.16
CA ILE A 81 7.17 23.10 2.56
C ILE A 81 5.79 22.40 2.65
N CYS A 82 5.71 21.34 3.42
CA CYS A 82 4.46 20.67 3.76
C CYS A 82 3.68 21.51 4.78
N LEU A 83 2.39 21.76 4.55
CA LEU A 83 1.54 22.53 5.48
C LEU A 83 1.13 21.75 6.74
N LEU A 84 1.38 20.45 6.79
CA LEU A 84 1.04 19.60 7.94
C LEU A 84 2.20 19.51 8.93
N CYS A 85 3.41 19.18 8.46
CA CYS A 85 4.59 18.97 9.31
C CYS A 85 5.61 20.10 9.25
N ASP A 86 5.37 21.14 8.42
CA ASP A 86 6.26 22.30 8.23
C ASP A 86 7.67 21.91 7.73
N GLU A 87 7.84 20.72 7.17
CA GLU A 87 9.09 20.22 6.59
C GLU A 87 9.01 20.15 5.06
N GLY A 88 10.15 20.18 4.38
CA GLY A 88 10.29 20.02 2.93
C GLY A 88 11.38 19.02 2.56
N PRO A 89 11.42 18.56 1.31
CA PRO A 89 10.46 18.82 0.23
C PRO A 89 9.18 17.97 0.35
N CYS A 90 8.03 18.59 0.20
CA CYS A 90 6.73 17.93 0.21
C CYS A 90 6.44 17.30 -1.15
N THR A 91 7.02 16.14 -1.36
CA THR A 91 6.84 15.30 -2.56
C THR A 91 5.53 14.51 -2.51
N LEU A 92 5.18 13.80 -3.59
CA LEU A 92 4.05 12.87 -3.57
C LEU A 92 4.23 11.77 -2.50
N GLY A 93 5.46 11.28 -2.30
CA GLY A 93 5.76 10.31 -1.25
C GLY A 93 5.51 10.87 0.16
N ASN A 94 5.90 12.14 0.41
CA ASN A 94 5.57 12.80 1.66
C ASN A 94 4.04 12.87 1.85
N VAL A 95 3.30 13.33 0.84
CA VAL A 95 1.83 13.43 0.89
C VAL A 95 1.16 12.10 1.19
N LEU A 96 1.59 11.01 0.54
CA LEU A 96 0.91 9.73 0.61
C LEU A 96 1.39 8.80 1.74
N SER A 97 2.64 8.98 2.23
CA SER A 97 3.25 7.95 3.08
C SER A 97 4.23 8.43 4.15
N TYR A 98 4.90 9.60 3.98
CA TYR A 98 6.07 9.91 4.82
C TYR A 98 5.94 11.18 5.65
N CYS A 99 4.85 11.93 5.55
CA CYS A 99 4.66 13.12 6.37
C CYS A 99 4.59 12.74 7.85
N LYS A 100 5.48 13.28 8.67
CA LYS A 100 5.53 13.01 10.12
C LYS A 100 4.19 13.23 10.79
N PHE A 101 3.52 14.34 10.46
CA PHE A 101 2.21 14.66 11.03
C PHE A 101 1.17 13.56 10.83
N ILE A 102 1.13 12.92 9.62
CA ILE A 102 0.16 11.86 9.35
C ILE A 102 0.57 10.49 9.92
N LEU A 103 1.85 10.29 10.22
CA LEU A 103 2.37 9.04 10.79
C LEU A 103 2.26 9.02 12.31
N GLU A 104 2.55 10.15 12.98
CA GLU A 104 2.59 10.27 14.43
C GLU A 104 1.19 10.43 15.06
N ASN A 105 0.19 10.75 14.26
CA ASN A 105 -1.15 10.98 14.75
C ASN A 105 -1.99 9.69 14.70
N GLU A 106 -2.12 9.01 15.83
CA GLU A 106 -2.88 7.74 15.93
C GLU A 106 -4.33 7.87 15.45
N VAL A 107 -4.98 9.00 15.73
CA VAL A 107 -6.38 9.25 15.34
C VAL A 107 -6.52 9.51 13.84
N PHE A 108 -5.48 10.04 13.21
CA PHE A 108 -5.49 10.49 11.81
C PHE A 108 -4.44 9.80 10.95
N ASN A 109 -4.01 8.58 11.31
CA ASN A 109 -3.02 7.83 10.56
C ASN A 109 -3.59 7.41 9.20
N ARG A 110 -3.41 8.28 8.22
CA ARG A 110 -3.93 8.12 6.85
C ARG A 110 -3.33 6.91 6.12
N PRO A 111 -2.01 6.64 6.24
CA PRO A 111 -1.42 5.41 5.74
C PRO A 111 -2.04 4.15 6.36
N LYS A 112 -2.34 4.16 7.67
CA LYS A 112 -3.02 3.04 8.35
C LYS A 112 -4.43 2.84 7.79
N SER A 113 -5.20 3.88 7.55
CA SER A 113 -6.54 3.77 6.93
C SER A 113 -6.47 3.12 5.55
N ARG A 114 -5.44 3.41 4.72
CA ARG A 114 -5.24 2.73 3.44
C ARG A 114 -4.87 1.26 3.65
N HIS A 115 -3.95 0.98 4.57
CA HIS A 115 -3.53 -0.37 4.93
C HIS A 115 -4.73 -1.22 5.35
N ASP A 116 -5.52 -0.74 6.30
CA ASP A 116 -6.67 -1.47 6.83
C ASP A 116 -7.76 -1.71 5.76
N THR A 117 -7.95 -0.74 4.86
CA THR A 117 -8.87 -0.90 3.71
C THR A 117 -8.38 -1.98 2.75
N VAL A 118 -7.09 -2.01 2.43
CA VAL A 118 -6.48 -3.01 1.55
C VAL A 118 -6.57 -4.40 2.20
N LEU A 119 -6.23 -4.52 3.49
CA LEU A 119 -6.30 -5.77 4.23
C LEU A 119 -7.75 -6.30 4.31
N SER A 120 -8.71 -5.44 4.63
CA SER A 120 -10.13 -5.79 4.63
C SER A 120 -10.61 -6.26 3.25
N THR A 121 -10.13 -5.61 2.18
CA THR A 121 -10.44 -6.02 0.81
C THR A 121 -9.87 -7.41 0.51
N LEU A 122 -8.61 -7.68 0.86
CA LEU A 122 -8.02 -9.02 0.71
C LEU A 122 -8.86 -10.08 1.42
N ILE A 123 -9.16 -9.86 2.70
CA ILE A 123 -9.94 -10.80 3.52
C ILE A 123 -11.30 -11.08 2.86
N LYS A 124 -12.03 -10.03 2.48
CA LYS A 124 -13.33 -10.14 1.85
C LYS A 124 -13.32 -11.02 0.59
N TYR A 125 -12.35 -10.82 -0.30
CA TYR A 125 -12.33 -11.51 -1.59
C TYR A 125 -11.63 -12.87 -1.53
N THR A 126 -10.85 -13.14 -0.49
CA THR A 126 -10.11 -14.40 -0.35
C THR A 126 -10.86 -15.40 0.52
N PHE A 127 -11.32 -15.00 1.72
CA PHE A 127 -11.84 -15.95 2.72
C PHE A 127 -13.32 -16.27 2.58
N HIS A 128 -14.07 -15.49 1.81
CA HIS A 128 -15.50 -15.79 1.59
C HIS A 128 -15.77 -17.16 0.93
N ASN A 129 -14.76 -17.74 0.30
CA ASN A 129 -14.85 -19.00 -0.44
C ASN A 129 -13.90 -20.12 0.09
N LEU A 130 -13.27 -19.92 1.25
CA LEU A 130 -12.37 -20.90 1.85
C LEU A 130 -13.09 -21.61 3.00
N ASP A 131 -13.56 -22.83 2.76
CA ASP A 131 -14.13 -23.68 3.80
C ASP A 131 -13.06 -24.16 4.78
N ASN A 132 -13.38 -24.16 6.10
CA ASN A 132 -12.55 -24.73 7.17
C ASN A 132 -11.15 -24.10 7.35
N VAL A 133 -11.02 -22.80 7.12
CA VAL A 133 -9.79 -22.06 7.41
C VAL A 133 -10.02 -21.17 8.62
N GLU A 134 -9.25 -21.39 9.69
CA GLU A 134 -9.18 -20.48 10.83
C GLU A 134 -8.21 -19.37 10.52
N TYR A 135 -8.60 -18.11 10.77
CA TYR A 135 -7.70 -16.99 10.62
C TYR A 135 -7.91 -15.91 11.68
N TYR A 136 -6.87 -15.14 11.93
CA TYR A 136 -6.84 -13.98 12.82
C TYR A 136 -6.32 -12.78 12.05
N CYS A 137 -6.90 -11.59 12.26
CA CYS A 137 -6.47 -10.38 11.56
C CYS A 137 -6.36 -9.18 12.50
N ASP A 138 -5.39 -8.29 12.23
CA ASP A 138 -5.22 -7.04 12.99
C ASP A 138 -6.10 -5.91 12.42
N LEU A 139 -7.40 -6.19 12.29
CA LEU A 139 -8.42 -5.22 11.89
C LEU A 139 -9.40 -5.00 13.03
N TYR A 140 -9.31 -3.84 13.70
CA TYR A 140 -10.20 -3.50 14.80
C TYR A 140 -11.67 -3.52 14.35
N GLY A 141 -12.52 -4.21 15.15
CA GLY A 141 -13.93 -4.39 14.84
C GLY A 141 -14.26 -5.54 13.89
N HIS A 142 -13.27 -6.25 13.38
CA HIS A 142 -13.50 -7.50 12.65
C HIS A 142 -13.77 -8.66 13.61
N GLU A 143 -14.60 -9.62 13.23
CA GLU A 143 -14.95 -10.78 14.08
C GLU A 143 -13.73 -11.62 14.50
N ASN A 144 -12.73 -11.72 13.63
CA ASN A 144 -11.48 -12.45 13.88
C ASN A 144 -10.33 -11.52 14.30
N TYR A 145 -10.66 -10.35 14.87
CA TYR A 145 -9.65 -9.44 15.41
C TYR A 145 -8.96 -10.04 16.63
N PHE A 146 -7.65 -9.87 16.70
CA PHE A 146 -6.86 -10.33 17.85
C PHE A 146 -5.99 -9.20 18.42
N VAL A 147 -5.76 -9.25 19.73
CA VAL A 147 -4.76 -8.42 20.42
C VAL A 147 -3.48 -9.24 20.64
N HIS A 148 -3.64 -10.51 21.03
CA HIS A 148 -2.58 -11.49 21.19
C HIS A 148 -2.99 -12.78 20.50
N LEU A 149 -2.07 -13.41 19.77
CA LEU A 149 -2.32 -14.72 19.19
C LEU A 149 -2.51 -15.75 20.31
N PRO A 150 -3.59 -16.54 20.32
CA PRO A 150 -3.93 -17.41 21.44
C PRO A 150 -2.92 -18.56 21.68
N PHE A 151 -2.05 -18.80 20.70
CA PHE A 151 -1.04 -19.85 20.70
C PHE A 151 0.40 -19.32 20.73
N SER A 152 0.61 -18.02 20.98
CA SER A 152 1.95 -17.42 21.02
C SER A 152 2.11 -16.53 22.24
N SER A 153 3.29 -16.58 22.85
CA SER A 153 3.71 -15.67 23.92
C SER A 153 4.30 -14.36 23.37
N SER A 154 4.50 -14.29 22.07
CA SER A 154 5.06 -13.12 21.40
C SER A 154 4.07 -11.95 21.37
N ASN A 155 4.61 -10.72 21.57
CA ASN A 155 3.86 -9.49 21.36
C ASN A 155 3.86 -9.04 19.89
N LEU A 156 4.40 -9.85 18.98
CA LEU A 156 4.37 -9.56 17.55
C LEU A 156 2.93 -9.69 17.02
N ARG A 157 2.52 -8.69 16.24
CA ARG A 157 1.18 -8.62 15.67
C ARG A 157 1.27 -8.61 14.15
N PRO A 158 1.21 -9.78 13.51
CA PRO A 158 1.05 -9.87 12.06
C PRO A 158 -0.31 -9.30 11.63
N ASP A 159 -0.40 -8.75 10.43
CA ASP A 159 -1.66 -8.25 9.90
C ASP A 159 -2.70 -9.36 9.70
N LEU A 160 -2.24 -10.57 9.35
CA LEU A 160 -3.09 -11.72 9.12
C LEU A 160 -2.33 -13.02 9.46
N VAL A 161 -2.97 -13.91 10.21
CA VAL A 161 -2.47 -15.26 10.50
C VAL A 161 -3.52 -16.26 10.08
N ILE A 162 -3.12 -17.25 9.29
CA ILE A 162 -4.02 -18.27 8.75
C ILE A 162 -3.54 -19.63 9.24
N ILE A 163 -4.47 -20.43 9.78
CA ILE A 163 -4.17 -21.74 10.34
C ILE A 163 -4.95 -22.79 9.57
N LYS A 164 -4.22 -23.75 9.04
CA LYS A 164 -4.78 -24.94 8.43
C LYS A 164 -4.04 -26.16 8.97
N GLU A 165 -4.68 -26.86 9.90
CA GLU A 165 -4.07 -27.98 10.64
C GLU A 165 -2.81 -27.56 11.38
N LYS A 166 -1.61 -28.04 10.97
CA LYS A 166 -0.31 -27.64 11.53
C LYS A 166 0.38 -26.53 10.73
N ASN A 167 -0.14 -26.16 9.58
CA ASN A 167 0.45 -25.10 8.78
C ASN A 167 -0.07 -23.74 9.27
N VAL A 168 0.86 -22.82 9.53
CA VAL A 168 0.57 -21.44 9.98
C VAL A 168 1.18 -20.47 8.99
N LEU A 169 0.34 -19.72 8.28
CA LEU A 169 0.79 -18.68 7.38
C LEU A 169 0.76 -17.34 8.13
N ILE A 170 1.92 -16.72 8.30
CA ILE A 170 2.08 -15.40 8.89
C ILE A 170 2.17 -14.40 7.75
N CYS A 171 1.19 -13.51 7.63
CA CYS A 171 1.07 -12.59 6.52
C CYS A 171 1.22 -11.15 7.01
N GLU A 172 2.09 -10.38 6.37
CA GLU A 172 2.32 -8.97 6.67
C GLU A 172 2.15 -8.13 5.43
N LEU A 173 1.19 -7.20 5.49
CA LEU A 173 0.90 -6.23 4.44
C LEU A 173 1.73 -4.97 4.64
N SER A 174 2.20 -4.38 3.56
CA SER A 174 2.59 -2.98 3.58
C SER A 174 2.08 -2.22 2.35
N CYS A 175 1.83 -0.92 2.54
CA CYS A 175 1.32 -0.04 1.48
C CYS A 175 2.29 1.13 1.24
N PRO A 176 3.57 0.86 0.85
CA PRO A 176 4.58 1.89 0.66
C PRO A 176 4.45 2.59 -0.69
N MET A 177 5.26 3.62 -0.90
CA MET A 177 5.58 4.04 -2.26
C MET A 177 6.35 2.91 -2.97
N GLU A 178 6.08 2.67 -4.23
CA GLU A 178 6.49 1.46 -4.96
C GLU A 178 8.01 1.22 -4.97
N HIS A 179 8.83 2.28 -4.96
CA HIS A 179 10.30 2.15 -4.89
C HIS A 179 10.82 1.62 -3.54
N TYR A 180 9.95 1.52 -2.52
CA TYR A 180 10.29 0.91 -1.23
C TYR A 180 9.71 -0.50 -1.05
N ILE A 181 9.00 -1.05 -2.02
CA ILE A 181 8.39 -2.40 -1.91
C ILE A 181 9.45 -3.45 -1.56
N GLY A 182 10.58 -3.47 -2.27
CA GLY A 182 11.65 -4.45 -1.99
C GLY A 182 12.25 -4.32 -0.58
N VAL A 183 12.42 -3.09 -0.09
CA VAL A 183 12.93 -2.84 1.27
C VAL A 183 11.91 -3.34 2.29
N ARG A 184 10.64 -2.98 2.15
CA ARG A 184 9.57 -3.41 3.06
C ARG A 184 9.36 -4.91 3.05
N HIS A 185 9.47 -5.54 1.89
CA HIS A 185 9.42 -7.00 1.77
C HIS A 185 10.49 -7.68 2.65
N SER A 186 11.72 -7.22 2.57
CA SER A 186 12.83 -7.76 3.37
C SER A 186 12.65 -7.49 4.87
N GLU A 187 12.24 -6.26 5.24
CA GLU A 187 11.98 -5.90 6.63
C GLU A 187 10.85 -6.76 7.23
N ASN A 188 9.75 -6.90 6.53
CA ASN A 188 8.58 -7.67 6.98
C ASN A 188 8.90 -9.16 7.12
N THR A 189 9.64 -9.73 6.18
CA THR A 189 10.07 -11.14 6.26
C THR A 189 10.98 -11.37 7.47
N SER A 190 11.87 -10.44 7.78
CA SER A 190 12.80 -10.56 8.91
C SER A 190 12.13 -10.34 10.27
N LYS A 191 11.12 -9.48 10.33
CA LYS A 191 10.42 -9.07 11.57
C LYS A 191 9.85 -10.24 12.36
N TYR A 192 9.33 -11.25 11.67
CA TYR A 192 8.61 -12.37 12.29
C TYR A 192 9.45 -13.62 12.52
N GLN A 193 10.77 -13.59 12.33
CA GLN A 193 11.65 -14.74 12.59
C GLN A 193 11.53 -15.28 14.02
N PRO A 194 11.44 -14.45 15.09
CA PRO A 194 11.22 -14.95 16.44
C PRO A 194 9.92 -15.76 16.59
N LEU A 195 8.82 -15.30 15.96
CA LEU A 195 7.54 -15.99 15.98
C LEU A 195 7.59 -17.34 15.24
N ILE A 196 8.32 -17.40 14.13
CA ILE A 196 8.57 -18.66 13.39
C ILE A 196 9.25 -19.69 14.30
N ILE A 197 10.32 -19.29 14.99
CA ILE A 197 11.07 -20.19 15.90
C ILE A 197 10.15 -20.71 17.02
N GLU A 198 9.34 -19.83 17.63
CA GLU A 198 8.38 -20.20 18.66
C GLU A 198 7.39 -21.25 18.15
N LEU A 199 6.77 -21.00 17.00
CA LEU A 199 5.77 -21.91 16.42
C LEU A 199 6.35 -23.26 16.03
N ILE A 200 7.56 -23.31 15.48
CA ILE A 200 8.27 -24.58 15.21
C ILE A 200 8.47 -25.36 16.50
N SER A 201 8.86 -24.72 17.60
CA SER A 201 9.05 -25.37 18.90
C SER A 201 7.76 -25.99 19.46
N GLN A 202 6.62 -25.46 19.06
CA GLN A 202 5.28 -25.95 19.43
C GLN A 202 4.76 -27.04 18.47
N GLY A 203 5.53 -27.40 17.44
CA GLY A 203 5.18 -28.46 16.48
C GLY A 203 4.32 -27.99 15.30
N PHE A 204 4.21 -26.67 15.07
CA PHE A 204 3.62 -26.10 13.88
C PHE A 204 4.62 -26.04 12.72
N ASN A 205 4.10 -25.84 11.52
CA ASN A 205 4.86 -25.62 10.28
C ASN A 205 4.58 -24.20 9.77
N PRO A 206 5.25 -23.18 10.30
CA PRO A 206 5.00 -21.79 9.95
C PRO A 206 5.72 -21.35 8.68
N SER A 207 5.11 -20.45 7.92
CA SER A 207 5.69 -19.74 6.79
C SER A 207 5.34 -18.25 6.84
N ILE A 208 6.20 -17.40 6.27
CA ILE A 208 6.00 -15.95 6.21
C ILE A 208 5.68 -15.54 4.79
N PHE A 209 4.64 -14.73 4.63
CA PHE A 209 4.27 -14.05 3.40
C PHE A 209 4.24 -12.54 3.62
N ALA A 210 5.31 -11.86 3.20
CA ALA A 210 5.28 -10.42 3.05
C ALA A 210 4.66 -10.09 1.69
N PHE A 211 3.64 -9.24 1.69
CA PHE A 211 2.95 -8.84 0.47
C PHE A 211 2.66 -7.34 0.47
N GLU A 212 2.72 -6.72 -0.68
CA GLU A 212 2.66 -5.27 -0.79
C GLU A 212 1.68 -4.83 -1.86
N VAL A 213 0.96 -3.75 -1.51
CA VAL A 213 0.15 -2.98 -2.45
C VAL A 213 0.61 -1.54 -2.40
N GLY A 214 1.29 -1.10 -3.42
CA GLY A 214 1.89 0.23 -3.46
C GLY A 214 0.87 1.36 -3.33
N ALA A 215 1.32 2.51 -2.84
CA ALA A 215 0.48 3.69 -2.66
C ALA A 215 -0.15 4.21 -3.96
N ARG A 216 0.37 3.84 -5.11
CA ARG A 216 -0.19 4.13 -6.44
C ARG A 216 -0.87 2.93 -7.08
N GLY A 217 -1.17 1.88 -6.28
CA GLY A 217 -1.98 0.74 -6.67
C GLY A 217 -1.22 -0.41 -7.35
N VAL A 218 0.11 -0.41 -7.37
CA VAL A 218 0.87 -1.54 -7.92
C VAL A 218 0.89 -2.69 -6.92
N VAL A 219 0.47 -3.87 -7.34
CA VAL A 219 0.45 -5.08 -6.52
C VAL A 219 1.75 -5.85 -6.71
N SER A 220 2.40 -6.24 -5.60
CA SER A 220 3.66 -6.97 -5.64
C SER A 220 3.49 -8.44 -6.03
N LYS A 221 4.61 -9.07 -6.41
CA LYS A 221 4.66 -10.50 -6.64
C LYS A 221 4.28 -11.29 -5.38
N GLY A 222 4.73 -10.83 -4.19
CA GLY A 222 4.40 -11.47 -2.90
C GLY A 222 2.90 -11.62 -2.66
N THR A 223 2.08 -10.70 -3.16
CA THR A 223 0.62 -10.83 -3.09
C THR A 223 0.11 -12.01 -3.93
N PHE A 224 0.63 -12.22 -5.12
CA PHE A 224 0.24 -13.35 -5.97
C PHE A 224 0.76 -14.68 -5.41
N ASP A 225 1.97 -14.68 -4.83
CA ASP A 225 2.54 -15.86 -4.17
C ASP A 225 1.68 -16.26 -2.96
N LEU A 226 1.22 -15.31 -2.15
CA LEU A 226 0.26 -15.55 -1.06
C LEU A 226 -1.06 -16.14 -1.57
N LEU A 227 -1.65 -15.55 -2.61
CA LEU A 227 -2.91 -16.04 -3.17
C LEU A 227 -2.77 -17.45 -3.76
N ALA A 228 -1.62 -17.77 -4.36
CA ALA A 228 -1.33 -19.12 -4.87
C ALA A 228 -1.21 -20.14 -3.73
N GLU A 229 -0.54 -19.79 -2.61
CA GLU A 229 -0.43 -20.61 -1.42
C GLU A 229 -1.81 -20.89 -0.79
N LEU A 230 -2.71 -19.92 -0.84
CA LEU A 230 -4.10 -20.08 -0.41
C LEU A 230 -4.96 -20.90 -1.39
N GLY A 231 -4.38 -21.39 -2.50
CA GLY A 231 -5.09 -22.17 -3.52
C GLY A 231 -6.02 -21.35 -4.42
N VAL A 232 -5.87 -20.03 -4.44
CA VAL A 232 -6.66 -19.15 -5.31
C VAL A 232 -6.23 -19.33 -6.77
N LYS A 233 -7.19 -19.57 -7.66
CA LYS A 233 -6.92 -19.77 -9.10
C LYS A 233 -6.38 -18.46 -9.72
N SER A 234 -5.49 -18.58 -10.71
CA SER A 234 -4.83 -17.43 -11.37
C SER A 234 -5.81 -16.34 -11.87
N ALA A 235 -6.92 -16.72 -12.48
CA ALA A 235 -7.93 -15.76 -12.94
C ALA A 235 -8.57 -14.97 -11.76
N GLN A 236 -8.84 -15.66 -10.64
CA GLN A 236 -9.38 -15.06 -9.43
C GLN A 236 -8.31 -14.20 -8.71
N SER A 237 -7.04 -14.65 -8.70
CA SER A 237 -5.93 -13.87 -8.15
C SER A 237 -5.80 -12.52 -8.85
N LYS A 238 -5.98 -12.49 -10.17
CA LYS A 238 -6.00 -11.24 -10.93
C LYS A 238 -7.16 -10.34 -10.51
N GLN A 239 -8.37 -10.89 -10.38
CA GLN A 239 -9.54 -10.13 -9.92
C GLN A 239 -9.31 -9.55 -8.51
N ILE A 240 -8.73 -10.34 -7.58
CA ILE A 240 -8.40 -9.87 -6.23
C ILE A 240 -7.36 -8.75 -6.30
N ALA A 241 -6.28 -8.91 -7.08
CA ALA A 241 -5.28 -7.88 -7.28
C ALA A 241 -5.88 -6.58 -7.82
N ASP A 242 -6.86 -6.69 -8.71
CA ASP A 242 -7.63 -5.58 -9.25
C ASP A 242 -8.39 -4.83 -8.14
N GLU A 243 -9.08 -5.53 -7.27
CA GLU A 243 -9.80 -4.92 -6.15
C GLU A 243 -8.83 -4.29 -5.11
N LEU A 244 -7.69 -4.91 -4.85
CA LEU A 244 -6.65 -4.33 -3.99
C LEU A 244 -6.08 -3.02 -4.58
N THR A 245 -5.84 -3.00 -5.90
CA THR A 245 -5.42 -1.80 -6.63
C THR A 245 -6.45 -0.68 -6.50
N LYS A 246 -7.74 -0.98 -6.72
CA LYS A 246 -8.83 -0.01 -6.57
C LYS A 246 -8.89 0.55 -5.15
N ALA A 247 -8.82 -0.33 -4.13
CA ALA A 247 -8.83 0.07 -2.72
C ALA A 247 -7.67 1.02 -2.40
N ALA A 248 -6.44 0.68 -2.81
CA ALA A 248 -5.27 1.50 -2.58
C ALA A 248 -5.35 2.86 -3.29
N LEU A 249 -5.82 2.90 -4.54
CA LEU A 249 -5.96 4.13 -5.32
C LEU A 249 -7.03 5.06 -4.73
N LEU A 250 -8.18 4.53 -4.34
CA LEU A 250 -9.26 5.30 -3.71
C LEU A 250 -8.80 5.93 -2.40
N CYS A 251 -8.13 5.17 -1.53
CA CYS A 251 -7.58 5.69 -0.29
C CYS A 251 -6.49 6.73 -0.54
N SER A 252 -5.57 6.48 -1.47
CA SER A 252 -4.52 7.43 -1.82
C SER A 252 -5.06 8.72 -2.42
N TYR A 253 -6.12 8.64 -3.21
CA TYR A 253 -6.83 9.82 -3.71
C TYR A 253 -7.46 10.64 -2.57
N LYS A 254 -8.13 9.99 -1.60
CA LYS A 254 -8.66 10.65 -0.40
C LYS A 254 -7.54 11.33 0.41
N ILE A 255 -6.40 10.66 0.59
CA ILE A 255 -5.22 11.22 1.26
C ILE A 255 -4.73 12.46 0.51
N TYR A 256 -4.60 12.37 -0.80
CA TYR A 256 -4.17 13.48 -1.65
C TYR A 256 -5.12 14.69 -1.58
N LEU A 257 -6.43 14.48 -1.59
CA LEU A 257 -7.42 15.55 -1.46
C LEU A 257 -7.30 16.30 -0.11
N ASN A 258 -6.93 15.58 0.94
CA ASN A 258 -6.77 16.12 2.29
C ASN A 258 -5.33 16.52 2.64
N ARG A 259 -4.42 16.62 1.67
CA ARG A 259 -2.97 16.81 1.89
C ARG A 259 -2.59 18.06 2.67
N ASP A 260 -3.43 19.09 2.60
CA ASP A 260 -3.20 20.38 3.29
C ASP A 260 -4.14 20.56 4.50
N ASN A 261 -4.94 19.56 4.85
CA ASN A 261 -5.95 19.61 5.90
C ASN A 261 -5.45 18.90 7.17
N LYS A 262 -5.34 19.61 8.28
CA LYS A 262 -4.96 19.02 9.58
C LYS A 262 -6.03 18.10 10.15
N VAL A 263 -7.29 18.30 9.79
CA VAL A 263 -8.41 17.46 10.22
C VAL A 263 -8.66 16.40 9.14
N TRP A 264 -8.44 15.13 9.48
CA TRP A 264 -8.85 14.01 8.63
C TRP A 264 -10.33 13.69 8.89
N ARG A 265 -11.15 13.94 7.90
CA ARG A 265 -12.52 13.41 7.88
C ARG A 265 -12.53 12.26 6.90
N ILE A 266 -12.84 11.06 7.40
CA ILE A 266 -13.24 9.95 6.54
C ILE A 266 -14.55 10.42 5.94
N LEU A 267 -14.52 10.88 4.69
CA LEU A 267 -15.74 11.12 3.92
C LEU A 267 -16.31 9.73 3.64
N GLU A 268 -17.42 9.44 4.31
CA GLU A 268 -18.23 8.25 4.07
C GLU A 268 -18.71 8.17 2.62
#